data_9c0a539dd3a7e264b0efc2c3c393ef7b
#
_entry.id   9c0a539dd3a7e264b0efc2c3c393ef7b
#
_cell.length_a   1.000
_cell.length_b   1.000
_cell.length_c   1.000
_cell.angle_alpha   90.00
_cell.angle_beta   90.00
_cell.angle_gamma   90.00
#
_symmetry.space_group_name_H-M   'P 1'
#
loop_
_entity.id
_entity.type
_entity.pdbx_description
1 polymer ?
#
loop_
_entity_poly.entity_id
_entity_poly.type
_entity_poly.pdbx_seq_one_letter_code
_entity_poly.pdbx_strand_id
1 'polypeptide(L)'
;DQLRLIERGYEERILRCGGCGVEARFRGDERVGFGQGRMQPWTKDDLVPLTEVGEEVDKEQAQVLVINDTRVYVPVAESVLVIPPESRVRKGTVVDRLYRNSGDRSRIDGARTPLARKSIVRTLATEYRCVADDIETALADLARGYPLYGENLTPGQLRESEFKAFLEELPDQREDEDLVTRNRSNKWRELGSTVNLNAEEQKIVSGVRHLVRVDRLKAVKVFKGFTRLGGEEIVPPGIAGELDWLPAIELYGEGIFLALDEDRLKVWEKAPGVVSRLNQLLPRFAQSGRDTPNPVTTRFMLLHTLSHLLMRQIESEGGYPAASLIERVYCANGPEPMAGILIHVAVPDIAGSLGGLAELSEPQRFLRILIRALEHSRWCSLDPVCSEHEGQGPGLLNRAACHACALVPEPACEFGNTLLDRGFVKDDAANGLPSFFGMT
;
A
#
# COMPACT_ATOMS: atom_id res chain seq x y z
N ASP A 1 41.49 2.62 1.59
CA ASP A 1 41.76 3.84 0.90
C ASP A 1 40.76 4.90 1.32
N GLN A 2 41.27 6.03 1.79
CA GLN A 2 40.45 7.02 2.46
C GLN A 2 40.27 8.25 1.56
N LEU A 3 39.05 8.44 1.06
CA LEU A 3 38.63 9.70 0.52
C LEU A 3 38.41 10.69 1.65
N ARG A 4 38.99 11.86 1.51
CA ARG A 4 38.78 12.98 2.43
C ARG A 4 38.13 14.13 1.70
N LEU A 5 37.01 14.60 2.25
CA LEU A 5 36.40 15.85 1.85
C LEU A 5 37.17 17.00 2.54
N ILE A 6 37.66 17.95 1.74
CA ILE A 6 38.30 19.15 2.24
C ILE A 6 37.41 20.33 1.85
N GLU A 7 36.89 21.04 2.83
CA GLU A 7 36.09 22.26 2.63
C GLU A 7 37.01 23.49 2.75
N ARG A 8 37.06 24.30 1.70
CA ARG A 8 37.72 25.61 1.72
C ARG A 8 36.69 26.71 1.52
N GLY A 9 36.14 27.19 2.64
CA GLY A 9 35.06 28.18 2.63
C GLY A 9 33.71 27.59 2.18
N TYR A 10 32.73 28.45 1.92
CA TYR A 10 31.36 28.04 1.57
C TYR A 10 31.18 27.53 0.12
N GLU A 11 32.15 27.78 -0.74
CA GLU A 11 31.96 27.56 -2.18
C GLU A 11 32.90 26.47 -2.79
N GLU A 12 33.95 26.06 -2.11
CA GLU A 12 34.93 25.14 -2.68
C GLU A 12 35.01 23.84 -1.86
N ARG A 13 34.58 22.75 -2.48
CA ARG A 13 34.70 21.38 -1.94
C ARG A 13 35.68 20.58 -2.78
N ILE A 14 36.62 19.98 -2.11
CA ILE A 14 37.69 19.20 -2.74
C ILE A 14 37.64 17.77 -2.19
N LEU A 15 37.50 16.78 -3.05
CA LEU A 15 37.73 15.39 -2.72
C LEU A 15 39.20 15.05 -3.00
N ARG A 16 39.87 14.52 -1.96
CA ARG A 16 41.25 14.06 -2.07
C ARG A 16 41.37 12.60 -1.72
N CYS A 17 42.02 11.84 -2.59
CA CYS A 17 42.40 10.46 -2.31
C CYS A 17 43.63 10.43 -1.38
N GLY A 18 43.51 9.76 -0.22
CA GLY A 18 44.60 9.63 0.74
C GLY A 18 45.75 8.76 0.26
N GLY A 19 45.49 7.85 -0.69
CA GLY A 19 46.51 6.94 -1.22
C GLY A 19 47.31 7.51 -2.39
N CYS A 20 46.62 8.15 -3.37
CA CYS A 20 47.29 8.64 -4.59
C CYS A 20 47.41 10.17 -4.67
N GLY A 21 46.82 10.91 -3.71
CA GLY A 21 46.90 12.36 -3.64
C GLY A 21 46.08 13.13 -4.69
N VAL A 22 45.33 12.45 -5.57
CA VAL A 22 44.50 13.09 -6.58
C VAL A 22 43.39 13.93 -5.92
N GLU A 23 43.23 15.16 -6.42
CA GLU A 23 42.18 16.07 -5.95
C GLU A 23 41.18 16.34 -7.07
N ALA A 24 39.88 16.37 -6.72
CA ALA A 24 38.83 16.83 -7.60
C ALA A 24 38.01 17.89 -6.91
N ARG A 25 37.70 18.97 -7.62
CA ARG A 25 36.87 20.09 -7.14
C ARG A 25 35.47 19.93 -7.66
N PHE A 26 34.47 20.18 -6.82
CA PHE A 26 33.08 20.12 -7.22
C PHE A 26 32.25 21.21 -6.52
N ARG A 27 31.16 21.57 -7.18
CA ARG A 27 30.15 22.49 -6.65
C ARG A 27 28.85 21.72 -6.46
N GLY A 28 28.39 21.63 -5.22
CA GLY A 28 27.09 21.03 -4.91
C GLY A 28 26.98 19.54 -5.27
N ASP A 29 26.00 19.20 -6.05
CA ASP A 29 25.62 17.86 -6.50
C ASP A 29 26.18 17.46 -7.90
N GLU A 30 27.17 18.19 -8.38
CA GLU A 30 27.82 17.88 -9.66
C GLU A 30 28.48 16.49 -9.63
N ARG A 31 28.34 15.73 -10.72
CA ARG A 31 29.05 14.48 -10.92
C ARG A 31 30.54 14.75 -11.06
N VAL A 32 31.34 14.10 -10.25
CA VAL A 32 32.78 14.30 -10.24
C VAL A 32 33.41 13.24 -11.11
N GLY A 33 33.93 13.67 -12.28
CA GLY A 33 34.79 12.83 -13.11
C GLY A 33 36.22 12.90 -12.61
N PHE A 34 36.81 11.78 -12.21
CA PHE A 34 38.24 11.70 -11.90
C PHE A 34 39.01 11.29 -13.13
N GLY A 35 39.83 12.23 -13.60
CA GLY A 35 40.96 12.11 -14.47
C GLY A 35 40.90 11.18 -15.69
N GLN A 36 41.05 11.74 -16.85
CA GLN A 36 41.25 10.97 -18.06
C GLN A 36 42.44 9.99 -17.90
N GLY A 37 42.16 8.70 -17.92
CA GLY A 37 43.15 7.67 -18.12
C GLY A 37 43.83 7.08 -16.87
N ARG A 38 43.33 7.33 -15.64
CA ARG A 38 43.81 6.65 -14.42
C ARG A 38 42.65 6.09 -13.62
N MET A 39 42.90 4.94 -12.97
CA MET A 39 42.00 4.23 -12.10
C MET A 39 41.08 5.17 -11.33
N GLN A 40 39.80 4.90 -11.44
CA GLN A 40 38.82 5.51 -10.58
C GLN A 40 38.69 4.65 -9.30
N PRO A 41 39.07 5.17 -8.14
CA PRO A 41 39.13 4.37 -6.90
C PRO A 41 37.76 3.99 -6.33
N TRP A 42 36.71 3.96 -7.14
CA TRP A 42 35.34 3.70 -6.76
C TRP A 42 34.54 2.84 -7.75
N THR A 43 35.21 2.16 -8.66
CA THR A 43 34.54 1.16 -9.48
C THR A 43 34.42 -0.14 -8.70
N LYS A 44 33.37 -0.94 -8.97
CA LYS A 44 33.12 -2.25 -8.34
C LYS A 44 34.39 -3.15 -8.36
N ASP A 45 35.28 -2.92 -9.31
CA ASP A 45 36.44 -3.77 -9.63
C ASP A 45 37.74 -3.27 -9.02
N ASP A 46 37.73 -2.24 -8.18
CA ASP A 46 38.96 -1.77 -7.48
C ASP A 46 39.60 -2.82 -6.54
N LEU A 47 38.96 -3.97 -6.36
CA LEU A 47 39.50 -5.12 -5.64
C LEU A 47 40.25 -6.10 -6.55
N VAL A 48 40.23 -5.91 -7.87
CA VAL A 48 40.93 -6.77 -8.84
C VAL A 48 42.28 -6.13 -9.18
N PRO A 49 43.41 -6.86 -9.07
CA PRO A 49 44.72 -6.35 -9.48
C PRO A 49 44.70 -5.95 -10.95
N LEU A 50 45.21 -4.77 -11.26
CA LEU A 50 45.22 -4.12 -12.59
C LEU A 50 45.92 -4.91 -13.71
N THR A 51 46.53 -6.02 -13.40
CA THR A 51 47.31 -6.83 -14.36
C THR A 51 46.45 -7.74 -15.25
N GLU A 52 45.15 -7.86 -14.99
CA GLU A 52 44.25 -8.77 -15.72
C GLU A 52 43.13 -8.08 -16.50
N VAL A 53 43.06 -6.75 -16.53
CA VAL A 53 41.91 -6.04 -17.13
C VAL A 53 42.19 -5.70 -18.58
N GLY A 54 41.77 -6.59 -19.48
CA GLY A 54 41.67 -6.33 -20.93
C GLY A 54 40.29 -5.94 -21.44
N GLU A 55 39.26 -5.86 -20.57
CA GLU A 55 37.89 -5.50 -20.94
C GLU A 55 37.57 -4.08 -20.50
N GLU A 56 36.78 -3.35 -21.31
CA GLU A 56 36.27 -2.02 -20.96
C GLU A 56 35.37 -2.13 -19.74
N VAL A 57 35.92 -1.75 -18.60
CA VAL A 57 35.11 -1.62 -17.36
C VAL A 57 34.17 -0.42 -17.52
N ASP A 58 32.90 -0.65 -17.34
CA ASP A 58 31.87 0.38 -17.37
C ASP A 58 32.19 1.44 -16.29
N LYS A 59 32.55 2.64 -16.72
CA LYS A 59 33.08 3.70 -15.85
C LYS A 59 31.91 4.38 -15.13
N GLU A 60 31.51 3.83 -14.03
CA GLU A 60 30.56 4.50 -13.13
C GLU A 60 31.18 5.77 -12.55
N GLN A 61 30.54 6.90 -12.74
CA GLN A 61 30.99 8.17 -12.19
C GLN A 61 30.70 8.24 -10.69
N ALA A 62 31.68 8.60 -9.88
CA ALA A 62 31.47 8.86 -8.47
C ALA A 62 30.52 10.05 -8.29
N GLN A 63 29.49 9.87 -7.46
CA GLN A 63 28.54 10.91 -7.12
C GLN A 63 28.77 11.37 -5.68
N VAL A 64 28.85 12.68 -5.48
CA VAL A 64 28.96 13.26 -4.14
C VAL A 64 27.58 13.55 -3.61
N LEU A 65 27.28 13.02 -2.42
CA LEU A 65 25.99 13.19 -1.74
C LEU A 65 26.25 13.75 -0.36
N VAL A 66 25.28 14.52 0.15
CA VAL A 66 25.27 14.92 1.58
C VAL A 66 24.93 13.70 2.43
N ILE A 67 25.45 13.65 3.65
CA ILE A 67 25.33 12.48 4.53
C ILE A 67 23.87 12.11 4.86
N ASN A 68 22.97 13.07 4.77
CA ASN A 68 21.54 12.91 4.99
C ASN A 68 20.72 12.87 3.69
N ASP A 69 21.35 12.64 2.53
CA ASP A 69 20.64 12.46 1.27
C ASP A 69 19.85 11.14 1.32
N THR A 70 18.54 11.25 1.18
CA THR A 70 17.62 10.09 1.25
C THR A 70 17.82 9.09 0.12
N ARG A 71 18.50 9.47 -0.96
CA ARG A 71 18.81 8.58 -2.09
C ARG A 71 19.95 7.59 -1.79
N VAL A 72 20.73 7.83 -0.73
CA VAL A 72 21.88 6.95 -0.40
C VAL A 72 21.41 5.55 -0.08
N TYR A 73 20.32 5.44 0.70
CA TYR A 73 19.71 4.17 1.09
C TYR A 73 18.18 4.32 1.05
N VAL A 74 17.57 3.79 0.01
CA VAL A 74 16.12 3.76 -0.10
C VAL A 74 15.63 2.39 0.33
N PRO A 75 14.90 2.28 1.46
CA PRO A 75 14.44 0.99 1.95
C PRO A 75 13.38 0.41 1.00
N VAL A 76 13.55 -0.87 0.70
CA VAL A 76 12.56 -1.66 -0.03
C VAL A 76 11.83 -2.54 0.98
N ALA A 77 10.59 -2.23 1.24
CA ALA A 77 9.77 -2.97 2.18
C ALA A 77 8.41 -3.30 1.54
N GLU A 78 7.87 -4.44 1.92
CA GLU A 78 6.56 -4.90 1.47
C GLU A 78 5.65 -5.11 2.68
N SER A 79 4.40 -4.68 2.56
CA SER A 79 3.40 -4.85 3.62
C SER A 79 2.35 -5.87 3.19
N VAL A 80 2.12 -6.86 4.03
CA VAL A 80 1.12 -7.92 3.82
C VAL A 80 0.10 -7.86 4.96
N LEU A 81 -1.17 -7.91 4.61
CA LEU A 81 -2.25 -8.01 5.60
C LEU A 81 -2.39 -9.45 6.09
N VAL A 82 -2.53 -9.61 7.39
CA VAL A 82 -2.82 -10.91 8.00
C VAL A 82 -4.33 -11.12 8.00
N ILE A 83 -4.82 -11.64 6.88
CA ILE A 83 -6.24 -11.92 6.67
C ILE A 83 -6.39 -13.42 6.40
N PRO A 84 -7.33 -14.09 7.07
CA PRO A 84 -7.57 -15.51 6.83
C PRO A 84 -8.06 -15.75 5.40
N PRO A 85 -7.46 -16.67 4.64
CA PRO A 85 -7.98 -17.04 3.33
C PRO A 85 -9.30 -17.81 3.48
N GLU A 86 -10.39 -17.24 2.97
CA GLU A 86 -11.75 -17.73 3.13
C GLU A 86 -11.96 -19.17 2.67
N SER A 87 -11.31 -19.59 1.57
CA SER A 87 -11.50 -20.93 1.00
C SER A 87 -10.96 -22.09 1.84
N ARG A 88 -10.15 -21.79 2.87
CA ARG A 88 -9.45 -22.81 3.68
C ARG A 88 -9.68 -22.69 5.16
N VAL A 89 -10.35 -21.64 5.56
CA VAL A 89 -10.69 -21.41 6.95
C VAL A 89 -11.80 -22.37 7.38
N ARG A 90 -11.50 -23.19 8.37
CA ARG A 90 -12.49 -24.05 9.02
C ARG A 90 -13.24 -23.26 10.10
N LYS A 91 -14.18 -22.40 9.65
CA LYS A 91 -14.90 -21.44 10.49
C LYS A 91 -15.53 -22.08 11.73
N GLY A 92 -15.42 -21.35 12.86
CA GLY A 92 -15.99 -21.78 14.12
C GLY A 92 -15.25 -22.93 14.81
N THR A 93 -14.23 -23.51 14.17
CA THR A 93 -13.40 -24.53 14.80
C THR A 93 -12.39 -23.92 15.77
N VAL A 94 -11.85 -24.71 16.67
CA VAL A 94 -10.84 -24.28 17.65
C VAL A 94 -9.62 -23.69 16.96
N VAL A 95 -9.18 -24.31 15.86
CA VAL A 95 -8.01 -23.84 15.09
C VAL A 95 -8.26 -22.48 14.44
N ASP A 96 -9.45 -22.25 13.89
CA ASP A 96 -9.82 -20.97 13.30
C ASP A 96 -9.85 -19.86 14.36
N ARG A 97 -10.45 -20.12 15.52
CA ARG A 97 -10.50 -19.17 16.62
C ARG A 97 -9.11 -18.82 17.14
N LEU A 98 -8.22 -19.81 17.31
CA LEU A 98 -6.82 -19.57 17.69
C LEU A 98 -6.04 -18.85 16.59
N TYR A 99 -6.30 -19.14 15.32
CA TYR A 99 -5.67 -18.48 14.19
C TYR A 99 -5.99 -16.98 14.17
N ARG A 100 -7.27 -16.62 14.40
CA ARG A 100 -7.73 -15.22 14.42
C ARG A 100 -7.31 -14.46 15.66
N ASN A 101 -7.00 -15.15 16.76
CA ASN A 101 -6.66 -14.55 18.05
C ASN A 101 -5.18 -14.64 18.37
N SER A 102 -4.43 -13.59 18.01
CA SER A 102 -2.99 -13.49 18.32
C SER A 102 -2.73 -13.37 19.83
N GLY A 103 -3.64 -12.77 20.60
CA GLY A 103 -3.51 -12.61 22.03
C GLY A 103 -3.46 -13.96 22.74
N ASP A 104 -4.34 -14.90 22.39
CA ASP A 104 -4.35 -16.24 22.99
C ASP A 104 -3.11 -17.05 22.59
N ARG A 105 -2.65 -16.92 21.34
CA ARG A 105 -1.38 -17.54 20.91
C ARG A 105 -0.20 -17.00 21.74
N SER A 106 -0.10 -15.67 21.86
CA SER A 106 0.95 -15.04 22.65
C SER A 106 0.94 -15.42 24.13
N ARG A 107 -0.26 -15.64 24.72
CA ARG A 107 -0.40 -16.16 26.09
C ARG A 107 0.22 -17.55 26.23
N ILE A 108 0.03 -18.44 25.24
CA ILE A 108 0.58 -19.80 25.23
C ILE A 108 2.09 -19.75 25.03
N ASP A 109 2.57 -18.97 24.06
CA ASP A 109 3.99 -18.87 23.67
C ASP A 109 4.81 -18.17 24.77
N GLY A 110 4.21 -17.23 25.49
CA GLY A 110 4.82 -16.53 26.62
C GLY A 110 4.97 -17.37 27.90
N ALA A 111 4.46 -18.61 27.92
CA ALA A 111 4.52 -19.49 29.10
C ALA A 111 5.95 -19.96 29.37
N ARG A 112 6.55 -19.48 30.48
CA ARG A 112 7.96 -19.78 30.85
C ARG A 112 8.18 -21.20 31.35
N THR A 113 7.12 -21.94 31.70
CA THR A 113 7.23 -23.31 32.22
C THR A 113 6.16 -24.21 31.59
N PRO A 114 6.42 -25.54 31.48
CA PRO A 114 5.43 -26.49 30.99
C PRO A 114 4.13 -26.50 31.82
N LEU A 115 4.23 -26.26 33.11
CA LEU A 115 3.08 -26.20 34.01
C LEU A 115 2.22 -24.98 33.74
N ALA A 116 2.84 -23.81 33.55
CA ALA A 116 2.14 -22.57 33.16
C ALA A 116 1.43 -22.73 31.81
N ARG A 117 2.12 -23.33 30.82
CA ARG A 117 1.53 -23.61 29.51
C ARG A 117 0.29 -24.51 29.62
N LYS A 118 0.37 -25.61 30.39
CA LYS A 118 -0.80 -26.49 30.62
C LYS A 118 -1.95 -25.76 31.30
N SER A 119 -1.66 -24.84 32.24
CA SER A 119 -2.68 -24.06 32.91
C SER A 119 -3.40 -23.12 31.92
N ILE A 120 -2.65 -22.42 31.05
CA ILE A 120 -3.17 -21.53 30.00
C ILE A 120 -4.05 -22.33 29.03
N VAL A 121 -3.55 -23.47 28.53
CA VAL A 121 -4.30 -24.35 27.62
C VAL A 121 -5.64 -24.78 28.23
N ARG A 122 -5.68 -25.15 29.52
CA ARG A 122 -6.93 -25.52 30.22
C ARG A 122 -7.88 -24.33 30.35
N THR A 123 -7.36 -23.14 30.61
CA THR A 123 -8.16 -21.92 30.68
C THR A 123 -8.80 -21.62 29.34
N LEU A 124 -8.00 -21.65 28.26
CA LEU A 124 -8.49 -21.45 26.91
C LEU A 124 -9.48 -22.52 26.46
N ALA A 125 -9.26 -23.79 26.85
CA ALA A 125 -10.21 -24.86 26.57
C ALA A 125 -11.60 -24.57 27.19
N THR A 126 -11.63 -24.02 28.41
CA THR A 126 -12.86 -23.59 29.05
C THR A 126 -13.50 -22.40 28.34
N GLU A 127 -12.71 -21.38 27.97
CA GLU A 127 -13.18 -20.19 27.23
C GLU A 127 -13.73 -20.58 25.84
N TYR A 128 -13.09 -21.54 25.17
CA TYR A 128 -13.47 -22.03 23.85
C TYR A 128 -14.54 -23.11 23.86
N ARG A 129 -14.94 -23.59 25.06
CA ARG A 129 -15.89 -24.68 25.27
C ARG A 129 -15.49 -25.97 24.54
N CYS A 130 -14.24 -26.36 24.70
CA CYS A 130 -13.62 -27.55 24.08
C CYS A 130 -12.74 -28.27 25.12
N VAL A 131 -12.13 -29.39 24.75
CA VAL A 131 -11.16 -30.06 25.59
C VAL A 131 -9.72 -29.57 25.33
N ALA A 132 -8.83 -29.80 26.29
CA ALA A 132 -7.44 -29.34 26.18
C ALA A 132 -6.71 -29.92 24.95
N ASP A 133 -7.02 -31.16 24.56
CA ASP A 133 -6.48 -31.83 23.40
C ASP A 133 -6.87 -31.15 22.08
N ASP A 134 -8.05 -30.53 22.01
CA ASP A 134 -8.48 -29.76 20.85
C ASP A 134 -7.60 -28.51 20.64
N ILE A 135 -7.20 -27.86 21.74
CA ILE A 135 -6.28 -26.72 21.70
C ILE A 135 -4.89 -27.18 21.22
N GLU A 136 -4.37 -28.30 21.74
CA GLU A 136 -3.07 -28.83 21.30
C GLU A 136 -3.10 -29.28 19.84
N THR A 137 -4.18 -29.90 19.39
CA THR A 137 -4.40 -30.25 17.98
C THR A 137 -4.44 -29.01 17.09
N ALA A 138 -5.13 -27.96 17.55
CA ALA A 138 -5.22 -26.70 16.83
C ALA A 138 -3.84 -26.00 16.75
N LEU A 139 -3.03 -26.03 17.80
CA LEU A 139 -1.66 -25.53 17.79
C LEU A 139 -0.76 -26.30 16.82
N ALA A 140 -0.94 -27.62 16.73
CA ALA A 140 -0.24 -28.44 15.76
C ALA A 140 -0.66 -28.14 14.31
N ASP A 141 -1.95 -27.83 14.07
CA ASP A 141 -2.44 -27.38 12.78
C ASP A 141 -1.86 -26.02 12.40
N LEU A 142 -1.78 -25.06 13.35
CA LEU A 142 -1.14 -23.77 13.15
C LEU A 142 0.34 -23.92 12.81
N ALA A 143 1.06 -24.78 13.54
CA ALA A 143 2.48 -25.05 13.30
C ALA A 143 2.74 -25.69 11.91
N ARG A 144 1.75 -26.42 11.37
CA ARG A 144 1.78 -26.94 9.99
C ARG A 144 1.41 -25.94 8.91
N GLY A 145 1.08 -24.71 9.32
CA GLY A 145 0.77 -23.62 8.39
C GLY A 145 -0.73 -23.46 8.09
N TYR A 146 -1.63 -23.87 9.00
CA TYR A 146 -3.06 -23.54 8.86
C TYR A 146 -3.26 -22.02 8.66
N PRO A 147 -4.12 -21.60 7.75
CA PRO A 147 -5.00 -22.35 6.83
C PRO A 147 -4.35 -22.73 5.50
N LEU A 148 -3.12 -22.31 5.23
CA LEU A 148 -2.47 -22.43 3.93
C LEU A 148 -1.75 -23.78 3.73
N TYR A 149 -1.40 -24.46 4.81
CA TYR A 149 -0.68 -25.75 4.79
C TYR A 149 0.50 -25.80 3.79
N GLY A 150 1.29 -24.71 3.73
CA GLY A 150 2.48 -24.63 2.87
C GLY A 150 2.22 -24.33 1.40
N GLU A 151 1.00 -23.97 1.01
CA GLU A 151 0.74 -23.55 -0.37
C GLU A 151 1.17 -22.10 -0.61
N ASN A 152 1.81 -21.88 -1.75
CA ASN A 152 2.18 -20.56 -2.21
C ASN A 152 0.99 -19.93 -2.95
N LEU A 153 0.36 -18.92 -2.36
CA LEU A 153 -0.65 -18.12 -3.03
C LEU A 153 0.01 -17.08 -3.93
N THR A 154 -0.52 -16.91 -5.12
CA THR A 154 -0.15 -15.78 -5.96
C THR A 154 -0.63 -14.46 -5.34
N PRO A 155 0.00 -13.31 -5.65
CA PRO A 155 -0.48 -12.01 -5.17
C PRO A 155 -1.96 -11.75 -5.48
N GLY A 156 -2.45 -12.21 -6.64
CA GLY A 156 -3.86 -12.09 -7.01
C GLY A 156 -4.78 -12.92 -6.12
N GLN A 157 -4.40 -14.16 -5.79
CA GLN A 157 -5.17 -15.01 -4.87
C GLN A 157 -5.19 -14.46 -3.44
N LEU A 158 -4.09 -13.84 -3.00
CA LEU A 158 -4.06 -13.13 -1.71
C LEU A 158 -5.04 -11.97 -1.70
N ARG A 159 -5.05 -11.14 -2.76
CA ARG A 159 -6.00 -10.02 -2.90
C ARG A 159 -7.45 -10.48 -2.92
N GLU A 160 -7.73 -11.57 -3.60
CA GLU A 160 -9.07 -12.17 -3.63
C GLU A 160 -9.52 -12.65 -2.24
N SER A 161 -8.62 -13.32 -1.52
CA SER A 161 -8.90 -13.77 -0.15
C SER A 161 -9.13 -12.59 0.81
N GLU A 162 -8.33 -11.54 0.70
CA GLU A 162 -8.50 -10.30 1.47
C GLU A 162 -9.86 -9.65 1.18
N PHE A 163 -10.20 -9.49 -0.10
CA PHE A 163 -11.45 -8.87 -0.52
C PHE A 163 -12.66 -9.65 0.02
N LYS A 164 -12.65 -10.98 -0.10
CA LYS A 164 -13.72 -11.86 0.44
C LYS A 164 -13.84 -11.74 1.96
N ALA A 165 -12.71 -11.68 2.67
CA ALA A 165 -12.73 -11.56 4.13
C ALA A 165 -13.34 -10.25 4.62
N PHE A 166 -13.19 -9.14 3.90
CA PHE A 166 -13.88 -7.90 4.23
C PHE A 166 -15.39 -7.94 3.96
N LEU A 167 -15.83 -8.72 2.99
CA LEU A 167 -17.26 -8.85 2.67
C LEU A 167 -17.99 -9.79 3.61
N GLU A 168 -17.27 -10.66 4.31
CA GLU A 168 -17.85 -11.65 5.17
C GLU A 168 -18.27 -11.06 6.52
N GLU A 169 -19.48 -11.42 6.96
CA GLU A 169 -19.94 -11.14 8.33
C GLU A 169 -19.47 -12.27 9.24
N LEU A 170 -18.53 -11.96 10.11
CA LEU A 170 -18.01 -12.91 11.10
C LEU A 170 -18.76 -12.69 12.42
N PRO A 171 -19.61 -13.64 12.85
CA PRO A 171 -20.22 -13.58 14.16
C PRO A 171 -19.17 -13.81 15.25
N ASP A 172 -19.38 -13.21 16.41
CA ASP A 172 -18.60 -13.45 17.63
C ASP A 172 -17.09 -13.10 17.53
N GLN A 173 -16.75 -12.05 16.76
CA GLN A 173 -15.38 -11.53 16.73
C GLN A 173 -14.98 -10.95 18.10
N ARG A 174 -13.79 -11.32 18.56
CA ARG A 174 -13.19 -10.74 19.76
C ARG A 174 -12.34 -9.52 19.36
N GLU A 175 -12.27 -8.54 20.22
CA GLU A 175 -11.51 -7.30 19.96
C GLU A 175 -10.00 -7.51 19.80
N ASP A 176 -9.47 -8.63 20.29
CA ASP A 176 -8.05 -8.99 20.22
C ASP A 176 -7.68 -9.89 19.04
N GLU A 177 -8.61 -10.20 18.14
CA GLU A 177 -8.32 -10.96 16.90
C GLU A 177 -7.49 -10.14 15.90
N ASP A 178 -6.78 -10.84 15.01
CA ASP A 178 -5.91 -10.19 14.01
C ASP A 178 -6.70 -9.36 12.98
N LEU A 179 -7.97 -9.72 12.73
CA LEU A 179 -8.91 -8.96 11.90
C LEU A 179 -10.25 -8.83 12.62
N VAL A 180 -10.69 -7.60 12.87
CA VAL A 180 -12.00 -7.30 13.43
C VAL A 180 -12.73 -6.34 12.51
N THR A 181 -13.85 -6.79 11.94
CA THR A 181 -14.63 -6.01 10.99
C THR A 181 -16.08 -5.90 11.44
N ARG A 182 -16.74 -4.82 11.06
CA ARG A 182 -18.18 -4.61 11.28
C ARG A 182 -18.82 -4.13 9.99
N ASN A 183 -19.66 -4.96 9.42
CA ASN A 183 -20.38 -4.61 8.20
C ASN A 183 -21.37 -3.45 8.46
N ARG A 184 -21.27 -2.40 7.63
CA ARG A 184 -22.14 -1.22 7.67
C ARG A 184 -23.03 -1.11 6.43
N SER A 185 -22.95 -2.08 5.51
CA SER A 185 -23.60 -2.02 4.20
C SER A 185 -25.12 -1.90 4.28
N ASN A 186 -25.75 -2.57 5.26
CA ASN A 186 -27.19 -2.45 5.45
C ASN A 186 -27.57 -1.04 5.87
N LYS A 187 -26.94 -0.50 6.92
CA LYS A 187 -27.15 0.87 7.38
C LYS A 187 -26.82 1.91 6.31
N TRP A 188 -25.82 1.64 5.48
CA TRP A 188 -25.48 2.48 4.33
C TRP A 188 -26.61 2.55 3.32
N ARG A 189 -27.15 1.42 2.92
CA ARG A 189 -28.29 1.35 1.98
C ARG A 189 -29.56 1.98 2.55
N GLU A 190 -29.78 1.86 3.84
CA GLU A 190 -30.92 2.45 4.55
C GLU A 190 -30.88 3.99 4.62
N LEU A 191 -29.71 4.62 4.37
CA LEU A 191 -29.63 6.09 4.32
C LEU A 191 -30.64 6.69 3.35
N GLY A 192 -30.87 6.05 2.20
CA GLY A 192 -31.83 6.52 1.21
C GLY A 192 -33.28 6.61 1.70
N SER A 193 -33.62 5.85 2.76
CA SER A 193 -34.95 5.84 3.37
C SER A 193 -35.02 6.55 4.72
N THR A 194 -33.89 6.67 5.43
CA THR A 194 -33.83 7.23 6.79
C THR A 194 -33.44 8.71 6.83
N VAL A 195 -32.75 9.18 5.76
CA VAL A 195 -32.30 10.56 5.62
C VAL A 195 -32.91 11.15 4.35
N ASN A 196 -33.32 12.42 4.40
CA ASN A 196 -33.81 13.12 3.21
C ASN A 196 -32.64 13.48 2.30
N LEU A 197 -32.26 12.54 1.44
CA LEU A 197 -31.18 12.69 0.45
C LEU A 197 -31.73 13.32 -0.83
N ASN A 198 -30.97 14.24 -1.41
CA ASN A 198 -31.26 14.74 -2.75
C ASN A 198 -30.91 13.69 -3.83
N ALA A 199 -31.24 13.94 -5.08
CA ALA A 199 -31.04 12.98 -6.16
C ALA A 199 -29.57 12.65 -6.43
N GLU A 200 -28.64 13.58 -6.23
CA GLU A 200 -27.19 13.37 -6.38
C GLU A 200 -26.67 12.49 -5.24
N GLU A 201 -27.04 12.78 -4.02
CA GLU A 201 -26.67 11.97 -2.84
C GLU A 201 -27.21 10.54 -2.94
N GLN A 202 -28.42 10.35 -3.44
CA GLN A 202 -28.97 9.00 -3.69
C GLN A 202 -28.14 8.22 -4.71
N LYS A 203 -27.66 8.87 -5.77
CA LYS A 203 -26.75 8.26 -6.75
C LYS A 203 -25.42 7.88 -6.11
N ILE A 204 -24.88 8.70 -5.22
CA ILE A 204 -23.65 8.42 -4.50
C ILE A 204 -23.85 7.20 -3.59
N VAL A 205 -24.92 7.15 -2.82
CA VAL A 205 -25.24 6.01 -1.94
C VAL A 205 -25.37 4.73 -2.75
N SER A 206 -26.10 4.75 -3.87
CA SER A 206 -26.28 3.56 -4.74
C SER A 206 -25.00 3.11 -5.45
N GLY A 207 -24.00 3.98 -5.59
CA GLY A 207 -22.72 3.65 -6.18
C GLY A 207 -21.78 2.81 -5.26
N VAL A 208 -22.07 2.77 -3.94
CA VAL A 208 -21.31 1.98 -2.99
C VAL A 208 -22.13 0.80 -2.53
N ARG A 209 -21.69 -0.41 -2.83
CA ARG A 209 -22.36 -1.66 -2.50
C ARG A 209 -22.08 -2.13 -1.08
N HIS A 210 -20.83 -2.04 -0.66
CA HIS A 210 -20.38 -2.46 0.66
C HIS A 210 -19.62 -1.34 1.35
N LEU A 211 -19.90 -1.16 2.62
CA LEU A 211 -19.15 -0.30 3.53
C LEU A 211 -18.87 -1.11 4.80
N VAL A 212 -17.59 -1.25 5.13
CA VAL A 212 -17.15 -2.07 6.26
C VAL A 212 -16.22 -1.25 7.15
N ARG A 213 -16.54 -1.22 8.41
CA ARG A 213 -15.70 -0.70 9.47
C ARG A 213 -14.66 -1.76 9.81
N VAL A 214 -13.39 -1.39 9.80
CA VAL A 214 -12.27 -2.25 10.20
C VAL A 214 -11.74 -1.73 11.53
N ASP A 215 -12.16 -2.35 12.63
CA ASP A 215 -11.77 -1.92 13.97
C ASP A 215 -10.35 -2.36 14.32
N ARG A 216 -9.91 -3.46 13.74
CA ARG A 216 -8.56 -3.97 13.91
C ARG A 216 -8.10 -4.71 12.67
N LEU A 217 -6.87 -4.47 12.30
CA LEU A 217 -6.20 -5.09 11.17
C LEU A 217 -4.73 -5.30 11.53
N LYS A 218 -4.25 -6.53 11.40
CA LYS A 218 -2.84 -6.85 11.54
C LYS A 218 -2.17 -6.81 10.17
N ALA A 219 -1.04 -6.12 10.09
CA ALA A 219 -0.15 -6.13 8.93
C ALA A 219 1.25 -6.60 9.34
N VAL A 220 1.95 -7.25 8.45
CA VAL A 220 3.36 -7.57 8.60
C VAL A 220 4.13 -6.80 7.56
N LYS A 221 5.03 -5.91 7.98
CA LYS A 221 5.92 -5.18 7.10
C LYS A 221 7.28 -5.87 7.08
N VAL A 222 7.66 -6.36 5.90
CA VAL A 222 8.90 -7.10 5.67
C VAL A 222 9.91 -6.18 4.99
N PHE A 223 11.10 -6.09 5.55
CA PHE A 223 12.21 -5.37 4.94
C PHE A 223 12.97 -6.30 3.98
N LYS A 224 12.85 -6.05 2.69
CA LYS A 224 13.49 -6.86 1.63
C LYS A 224 14.95 -6.47 1.39
N GLY A 225 15.30 -5.24 1.73
CA GLY A 225 16.60 -4.66 1.50
C GLY A 225 16.53 -3.17 1.22
N PHE A 226 17.52 -2.65 0.54
CA PHE A 226 17.56 -1.25 0.14
C PHE A 226 18.16 -1.12 -1.27
N THR A 227 17.74 -0.09 -1.99
CA THR A 227 18.40 0.35 -3.22
C THR A 227 19.33 1.53 -2.92
N ARG A 228 20.34 1.73 -3.75
CA ARG A 228 21.30 2.82 -3.62
C ARG A 228 21.24 3.73 -4.84
N LEU A 229 21.17 5.04 -4.59
CA LEU A 229 21.31 6.08 -5.61
C LEU A 229 20.32 5.97 -6.79
N GLY A 230 19.15 5.39 -6.56
CA GLY A 230 18.15 5.17 -7.60
C GLY A 230 18.44 3.99 -8.52
N GLY A 231 19.38 3.13 -8.14
CA GLY A 231 19.61 1.85 -8.82
C GLY A 231 18.46 0.89 -8.59
N GLU A 232 18.28 -0.07 -9.49
CA GLU A 232 17.21 -1.08 -9.40
C GLU A 232 17.62 -2.30 -8.56
N GLU A 233 18.91 -2.50 -8.33
CA GLU A 233 19.44 -3.62 -7.56
C GLU A 233 19.10 -3.48 -6.08
N ILE A 234 18.42 -4.49 -5.53
CA ILE A 234 18.10 -4.56 -4.11
C ILE A 234 19.26 -5.23 -3.36
N VAL A 235 19.90 -4.48 -2.47
CA VAL A 235 20.89 -5.03 -1.56
C VAL A 235 20.15 -5.68 -0.38
N PRO A 236 20.29 -6.99 -0.16
CA PRO A 236 19.57 -7.69 0.90
C PRO A 236 20.07 -7.28 2.30
N PRO A 237 19.28 -7.49 3.37
CA PRO A 237 19.67 -7.16 4.74
C PRO A 237 20.92 -7.92 5.21
N GLY A 238 21.11 -9.14 4.72
CA GLY A 238 22.32 -9.93 4.96
C GLY A 238 23.38 -9.58 3.95
N ILE A 239 24.28 -8.64 4.27
CA ILE A 239 25.33 -8.16 3.36
C ILE A 239 26.21 -9.31 2.81
N ALA A 240 26.38 -10.38 3.59
CA ALA A 240 27.12 -11.58 3.17
C ALA A 240 26.30 -12.54 2.27
N GLY A 241 24.99 -12.28 2.07
CA GLY A 241 24.13 -13.15 1.26
C GLY A 241 23.82 -14.53 1.86
N GLU A 242 24.15 -14.74 3.14
CA GLU A 242 24.03 -16.04 3.80
C GLU A 242 22.72 -16.20 4.62
N LEU A 243 21.90 -15.13 4.71
CA LEU A 243 20.68 -15.16 5.51
C LEU A 243 19.51 -15.70 4.68
N ASP A 244 18.82 -16.70 5.22
CA ASP A 244 17.59 -17.29 4.69
C ASP A 244 16.31 -16.67 5.30
N TRP A 245 16.44 -15.55 5.99
CA TRP A 245 15.34 -14.82 6.64
C TRP A 245 15.39 -13.33 6.35
N LEU A 246 14.24 -12.66 6.45
CA LEU A 246 14.10 -11.22 6.29
C LEU A 246 13.59 -10.59 7.61
N PRO A 247 14.10 -9.41 7.99
CA PRO A 247 13.54 -8.67 9.12
C PRO A 247 12.09 -8.28 8.85
N ALA A 248 11.23 -8.47 9.83
CA ALA A 248 9.83 -8.09 9.73
C ALA A 248 9.33 -7.48 11.04
N ILE A 249 8.30 -6.62 10.93
CA ILE A 249 7.63 -6.03 12.08
C ILE A 249 6.13 -6.23 11.95
N GLU A 250 5.49 -6.61 13.04
CA GLU A 250 4.03 -6.65 13.15
C GLU A 250 3.49 -5.26 13.43
N LEU A 251 2.49 -4.87 12.69
CA LEU A 251 1.79 -3.60 12.81
C LEU A 251 0.31 -3.90 13.02
N TYR A 252 -0.33 -3.08 13.82
CA TYR A 252 -1.76 -3.13 14.01
C TYR A 252 -2.38 -1.84 13.55
N GLY A 253 -3.58 -1.92 13.00
CA GLY A 253 -4.25 -0.77 12.44
C GLY A 253 -5.76 -0.87 12.50
N GLU A 254 -6.37 0.14 11.97
CA GLU A 254 -7.80 0.27 11.75
C GLU A 254 -8.05 0.88 10.37
N GLY A 255 -9.27 0.80 9.87
CA GLY A 255 -9.52 1.33 8.55
C GLY A 255 -10.98 1.37 8.14
N ILE A 256 -11.16 1.74 6.89
CA ILE A 256 -12.45 1.76 6.19
C ILE A 256 -12.28 0.96 4.90
N PHE A 257 -13.11 -0.06 4.72
CA PHE A 257 -13.20 -0.76 3.46
C PHE A 257 -14.51 -0.41 2.77
N LEU A 258 -14.45 -0.14 1.46
CA LEU A 258 -15.63 0.04 0.62
C LEU A 258 -15.50 -0.74 -0.66
N ALA A 259 -16.64 -1.20 -1.20
CA ALA A 259 -16.70 -1.77 -2.54
C ALA A 259 -17.83 -1.11 -3.34
N LEU A 260 -17.53 -0.80 -4.59
CA LEU A 260 -18.47 -0.17 -5.52
C LEU A 260 -19.54 -1.16 -5.98
N ASP A 261 -20.65 -0.63 -6.49
CA ASP A 261 -21.69 -1.45 -7.11
C ASP A 261 -21.21 -1.99 -8.47
N GLU A 262 -21.12 -3.31 -8.56
CA GLU A 262 -20.53 -4.02 -9.69
C GLU A 262 -21.37 -3.88 -10.96
N ASP A 263 -22.70 -3.89 -10.84
CA ASP A 263 -23.58 -3.82 -12.02
C ASP A 263 -23.50 -2.43 -12.64
N ARG A 264 -23.50 -1.39 -11.81
CA ARG A 264 -23.28 -0.02 -12.25
C ARG A 264 -21.89 0.18 -12.85
N LEU A 265 -20.87 -0.43 -12.25
CA LEU A 265 -19.50 -0.33 -12.74
C LEU A 265 -19.35 -0.95 -14.13
N LYS A 266 -19.93 -2.13 -14.37
CA LYS A 266 -19.94 -2.77 -15.68
C LYS A 266 -20.59 -1.93 -16.79
N VAL A 267 -21.61 -1.14 -16.46
CA VAL A 267 -22.25 -0.21 -17.39
C VAL A 267 -21.33 0.98 -17.67
N TRP A 268 -20.77 1.57 -16.61
CA TRP A 268 -19.90 2.73 -16.69
C TRP A 268 -18.62 2.44 -17.48
N GLU A 269 -17.98 1.31 -17.25
CA GLU A 269 -16.75 0.88 -17.93
C GLU A 269 -16.90 0.79 -19.47
N LYS A 270 -18.13 0.58 -19.96
CA LYS A 270 -18.44 0.48 -21.40
C LYS A 270 -18.78 1.82 -22.03
N ALA A 271 -18.90 2.89 -21.27
CA ALA A 271 -19.21 4.21 -21.80
C ALA A 271 -18.08 4.67 -22.75
N PRO A 272 -18.43 5.14 -23.99
CA PRO A 272 -17.43 5.44 -25.01
C PRO A 272 -16.37 6.46 -24.55
N GLY A 273 -16.77 7.50 -23.79
CA GLY A 273 -15.85 8.50 -23.25
C GLY A 273 -14.86 7.88 -22.24
N VAL A 274 -15.32 6.96 -21.40
CA VAL A 274 -14.49 6.25 -20.40
C VAL A 274 -13.45 5.37 -21.10
N VAL A 275 -13.87 4.57 -22.08
CA VAL A 275 -12.98 3.72 -22.88
C VAL A 275 -11.96 4.55 -23.65
N SER A 276 -12.42 5.62 -24.33
CA SER A 276 -11.54 6.51 -25.08
C SER A 276 -10.45 7.13 -24.20
N ARG A 277 -10.84 7.57 -23.01
CA ARG A 277 -9.90 8.21 -22.07
C ARG A 277 -8.81 7.26 -21.58
N LEU A 278 -9.16 6.02 -21.28
CA LEU A 278 -8.17 4.98 -20.93
C LEU A 278 -7.23 4.70 -22.12
N ASN A 279 -7.78 4.52 -23.31
CA ASN A 279 -7.00 4.18 -24.50
C ASN A 279 -5.94 5.23 -24.86
N GLN A 280 -6.14 6.49 -24.47
CA GLN A 280 -5.15 7.55 -24.66
C GLN A 280 -3.94 7.41 -23.71
N LEU A 281 -4.08 6.71 -22.58
CA LEU A 281 -3.04 6.51 -21.59
C LEU A 281 -2.23 5.23 -21.84
N LEU A 282 -2.87 4.17 -22.33
CA LEU A 282 -2.25 2.85 -22.50
C LEU A 282 -0.94 2.84 -23.29
N PRO A 283 -0.76 3.59 -24.39
CA PRO A 283 0.51 3.64 -25.12
C PRO A 283 1.66 4.19 -24.27
N ARG A 284 1.39 5.22 -23.44
CA ARG A 284 2.40 5.79 -22.53
C ARG A 284 2.76 4.82 -21.44
N PHE A 285 1.77 4.12 -20.88
CA PHE A 285 2.01 3.08 -19.90
C PHE A 285 2.91 1.97 -20.47
N ALA A 286 2.61 1.48 -21.66
CA ALA A 286 3.43 0.46 -22.32
C ALA A 286 4.88 0.92 -22.58
N GLN A 287 5.09 2.21 -22.87
CA GLN A 287 6.42 2.79 -23.08
C GLN A 287 7.18 3.06 -21.78
N SER A 288 6.50 3.15 -20.66
CA SER A 288 7.13 3.50 -19.37
C SER A 288 7.97 2.38 -18.77
N GLY A 289 7.83 1.15 -19.25
CA GLY A 289 8.48 -0.03 -18.69
C GLY A 289 8.04 -0.39 -17.26
N ARG A 290 7.01 0.29 -16.74
CA ARG A 290 6.49 0.01 -15.39
C ARG A 290 5.60 -1.23 -15.41
N ASP A 291 5.78 -2.04 -14.39
CA ASP A 291 4.87 -3.14 -14.08
C ASP A 291 3.92 -2.74 -12.96
N THR A 292 2.69 -3.24 -13.01
CA THR A 292 1.69 -3.05 -11.96
C THR A 292 1.07 -4.39 -11.60
N PRO A 293 0.80 -4.65 -10.31
CA PRO A 293 0.17 -5.90 -9.87
C PRO A 293 -1.25 -6.07 -10.40
N ASN A 294 -1.88 -4.98 -10.85
CA ASN A 294 -3.21 -4.97 -11.43
C ASN A 294 -3.15 -4.53 -12.90
N PRO A 295 -3.97 -5.13 -13.78
CA PRO A 295 -4.13 -4.61 -15.13
C PRO A 295 -4.60 -3.16 -15.13
N VAL A 296 -4.03 -2.32 -15.99
CA VAL A 296 -4.45 -0.92 -16.14
C VAL A 296 -5.80 -0.88 -16.85
N THR A 297 -6.85 -0.71 -16.08
CA THR A 297 -8.25 -0.67 -16.53
C THR A 297 -8.92 0.60 -16.04
N THR A 298 -10.08 0.92 -16.62
CA THR A 298 -10.93 2.03 -16.15
C THR A 298 -11.34 1.86 -14.71
N ARG A 299 -11.66 0.62 -14.31
CA ARG A 299 -11.97 0.22 -12.92
C ARG A 299 -10.81 0.53 -11.99
N PHE A 300 -9.61 0.10 -12.34
CA PHE A 300 -8.42 0.35 -11.53
C PHE A 300 -8.19 1.85 -11.35
N MET A 301 -8.21 2.62 -12.43
CA MET A 301 -7.98 4.07 -12.35
C MET A 301 -9.06 4.81 -11.55
N LEU A 302 -10.32 4.37 -11.65
CA LEU A 302 -11.41 4.91 -10.83
C LEU A 302 -11.16 4.65 -9.34
N LEU A 303 -10.90 3.40 -8.98
CA LEU A 303 -10.68 2.99 -7.59
C LEU A 303 -9.46 3.69 -6.99
N HIS A 304 -8.35 3.70 -7.71
CA HIS A 304 -7.11 4.34 -7.28
C HIS A 304 -7.29 5.86 -7.11
N THR A 305 -7.94 6.52 -8.07
CA THR A 305 -8.22 7.96 -7.94
C THR A 305 -9.16 8.25 -6.78
N LEU A 306 -10.21 7.44 -6.61
CA LEU A 306 -11.16 7.59 -5.51
C LEU A 306 -10.48 7.40 -4.15
N SER A 307 -9.56 6.42 -4.02
CA SER A 307 -8.81 6.21 -2.78
C SER A 307 -7.99 7.44 -2.38
N HIS A 308 -7.30 8.04 -3.34
CA HIS A 308 -6.53 9.27 -3.10
C HIS A 308 -7.41 10.45 -2.68
N LEU A 309 -8.55 10.66 -3.34
CA LEU A 309 -9.48 11.73 -2.99
C LEU A 309 -10.06 11.51 -1.58
N LEU A 310 -10.40 10.27 -1.23
CA LEU A 310 -10.86 9.91 0.11
C LEU A 310 -9.77 10.12 1.17
N MET A 311 -8.53 9.68 0.92
CA MET A 311 -7.43 9.89 1.86
C MET A 311 -7.19 11.38 2.14
N ARG A 312 -7.19 12.23 1.11
CA ARG A 312 -7.07 13.68 1.28
C ARG A 312 -8.24 14.29 2.06
N GLN A 313 -9.45 13.77 1.87
CA GLN A 313 -10.61 14.23 2.62
C GLN A 313 -10.58 13.74 4.08
N ILE A 314 -10.15 12.51 4.33
CA ILE A 314 -9.94 11.95 5.67
C ILE A 314 -8.85 12.73 6.42
N GLU A 315 -7.76 13.11 5.75
CA GLU A 315 -6.75 14.00 6.32
C GLU A 315 -7.36 15.34 6.80
N SER A 316 -8.17 15.95 5.93
CA SER A 316 -8.79 17.24 6.22
C SER A 316 -9.81 17.21 7.35
N GLU A 317 -10.63 16.16 7.44
CA GLU A 317 -11.72 16.04 8.41
C GLU A 317 -11.38 15.22 9.65
N GLY A 318 -10.56 14.19 9.49
CA GLY A 318 -10.21 13.26 10.54
C GLY A 318 -8.94 13.62 11.30
N GLY A 319 -8.14 14.57 10.78
CA GLY A 319 -6.87 14.97 11.38
C GLY A 319 -5.76 13.92 11.26
N TYR A 320 -5.93 12.90 10.42
CA TYR A 320 -4.89 11.91 10.13
C TYR A 320 -3.90 12.50 9.13
N PRO A 321 -2.59 12.55 9.42
CA PRO A 321 -1.61 12.91 8.40
C PRO A 321 -1.72 11.96 7.20
N ALA A 322 -1.79 12.49 5.98
CA ALA A 322 -1.91 11.65 4.78
C ALA A 322 -0.79 10.61 4.68
N ALA A 323 0.40 10.90 5.19
CA ALA A 323 1.52 9.96 5.24
C ALA A 323 1.32 8.77 6.19
N SER A 324 0.35 8.83 7.11
CA SER A 324 0.00 7.71 7.99
C SER A 324 -1.09 6.82 7.43
N LEU A 325 -1.84 7.30 6.43
CA LEU A 325 -2.84 6.53 5.71
C LEU A 325 -2.17 5.67 4.65
N ILE A 326 -2.66 4.47 4.46
CA ILE A 326 -2.19 3.53 3.46
C ILE A 326 -3.41 3.08 2.66
N GLU A 327 -3.31 3.16 1.35
CA GLU A 327 -4.34 2.57 0.48
C GLU A 327 -4.04 1.11 0.17
N ARG A 328 -5.12 0.37 -0.16
CA ARG A 328 -5.03 -0.95 -0.75
C ARG A 328 -6.18 -1.13 -1.72
N VAL A 329 -5.85 -1.30 -3.00
CA VAL A 329 -6.83 -1.38 -4.08
C VAL A 329 -7.09 -2.83 -4.45
N TYR A 330 -8.36 -3.22 -4.49
CA TYR A 330 -8.85 -4.53 -4.92
C TYR A 330 -9.55 -4.38 -6.27
N CYS A 331 -8.88 -4.79 -7.32
CA CYS A 331 -9.36 -4.63 -8.69
C CYS A 331 -9.16 -5.92 -9.47
N ALA A 332 -10.26 -6.52 -9.92
CA ALA A 332 -10.25 -7.62 -10.86
C ALA A 332 -11.49 -7.60 -11.72
N ASN A 333 -11.33 -8.02 -12.97
CA ASN A 333 -12.40 -8.33 -13.89
C ASN A 333 -12.47 -9.86 -14.04
N GLY A 334 -13.64 -10.43 -14.27
CA GLY A 334 -13.77 -11.85 -14.50
C GLY A 334 -14.88 -12.50 -13.68
N PRO A 335 -14.76 -13.82 -13.40
CA PRO A 335 -15.79 -14.57 -12.67
C PRO A 335 -15.97 -14.10 -11.22
N GLU A 336 -14.86 -13.73 -10.58
CA GLU A 336 -14.81 -13.18 -9.21
C GLU A 336 -14.35 -11.73 -9.29
N PRO A 337 -15.26 -10.79 -9.64
CA PRO A 337 -14.87 -9.40 -9.84
C PRO A 337 -14.59 -8.73 -8.50
N MET A 338 -13.59 -7.86 -8.47
CA MET A 338 -13.27 -7.02 -7.32
C MET A 338 -13.32 -5.56 -7.72
N ALA A 339 -13.98 -4.75 -6.89
CA ALA A 339 -14.06 -3.29 -7.05
C ALA A 339 -14.05 -2.61 -5.68
N GLY A 340 -12.96 -2.74 -4.94
CA GLY A 340 -12.86 -2.28 -3.56
C GLY A 340 -11.63 -1.47 -3.25
N ILE A 341 -11.72 -0.72 -2.16
CA ILE A 341 -10.66 0.11 -1.59
C ILE A 341 -10.65 -0.13 -0.09
N LEU A 342 -9.48 -0.39 0.46
CA LEU A 342 -9.20 -0.27 1.90
C LEU A 342 -8.32 0.96 2.11
N ILE A 343 -8.74 1.84 3.00
CA ILE A 343 -7.90 2.92 3.54
C ILE A 343 -7.67 2.59 5.00
N HIS A 344 -6.41 2.46 5.40
CA HIS A 344 -6.08 2.05 6.76
C HIS A 344 -4.84 2.77 7.28
N VAL A 345 -4.70 2.76 8.59
CA VAL A 345 -3.45 3.07 9.29
C VAL A 345 -2.83 1.78 9.81
N ALA A 346 -1.51 1.73 9.91
CA ALA A 346 -0.81 0.62 10.54
C ALA A 346 0.38 1.18 11.33
N VAL A 347 0.37 0.97 12.64
CA VAL A 347 1.37 1.48 13.57
C VAL A 347 1.96 0.36 14.41
N PRO A 348 3.25 0.43 14.79
CA PRO A 348 3.82 -0.52 15.72
C PRO A 348 3.27 -0.22 17.11
N ASP A 349 2.88 -1.27 17.80
CA ASP A 349 2.40 -1.27 19.19
C ASP A 349 1.28 -0.26 19.51
N ILE A 350 0.15 -0.77 19.99
CA ILE A 350 -1.07 0.02 20.12
C ILE A 350 -1.52 0.03 21.55
N ALA A 351 -1.02 0.95 22.30
CA ALA A 351 -1.71 1.35 23.52
C ALA A 351 -2.56 2.60 23.25
N GLY A 352 -3.81 2.41 22.83
CA GLY A 352 -4.85 3.42 23.01
C GLY A 352 -5.06 4.47 21.91
N SER A 353 -4.54 4.31 20.69
CA SER A 353 -4.70 5.30 19.61
C SER A 353 -5.62 4.90 18.45
N LEU A 354 -6.20 3.69 18.46
CA LEU A 354 -7.12 3.24 17.42
C LEU A 354 -8.57 3.57 17.76
N GLY A 355 -9.40 3.73 16.75
CA GLY A 355 -10.83 3.97 16.83
C GLY A 355 -11.31 5.17 16.02
N GLY A 356 -10.46 6.14 15.77
CA GLY A 356 -10.84 7.37 15.10
C GLY A 356 -11.11 7.20 13.61
N LEU A 357 -10.25 6.48 12.88
CA LEU A 357 -10.43 6.23 11.44
C LEU A 357 -11.62 5.29 11.21
N ALA A 358 -11.72 4.21 11.98
CA ALA A 358 -12.82 3.27 11.88
C ALA A 358 -14.19 3.94 12.13
N GLU A 359 -14.27 4.91 13.06
CA GLU A 359 -15.50 5.69 13.32
C GLU A 359 -15.96 6.53 12.12
N LEU A 360 -15.08 6.91 11.22
CA LEU A 360 -15.45 7.64 9.99
C LEU A 360 -16.25 6.76 9.02
N SER A 361 -16.26 5.44 9.20
CA SER A 361 -17.08 4.50 8.44
C SER A 361 -18.57 4.49 8.84
N GLU A 362 -18.97 5.21 9.90
CA GLU A 362 -20.40 5.35 10.19
C GLU A 362 -21.10 6.03 9.01
N PRO A 363 -22.21 5.45 8.51
CA PRO A 363 -22.75 5.77 7.19
C PRO A 363 -22.98 7.26 6.94
N GLN A 364 -23.54 8.00 7.91
CA GLN A 364 -23.76 9.44 7.74
C GLN A 364 -22.46 10.25 7.71
N ARG A 365 -21.44 9.82 8.46
CA ARG A 365 -20.12 10.47 8.44
C ARG A 365 -19.42 10.17 7.13
N PHE A 366 -19.40 8.91 6.74
CA PHE A 366 -18.76 8.48 5.50
C PHE A 366 -19.39 9.12 4.27
N LEU A 367 -20.72 9.26 4.24
CA LEU A 367 -21.43 9.95 3.15
C LEU A 367 -20.94 11.40 2.99
N ARG A 368 -20.78 12.13 4.09
CA ARG A 368 -20.25 13.51 4.04
C ARG A 368 -18.82 13.56 3.51
N ILE A 369 -17.96 12.63 3.96
CA ILE A 369 -16.58 12.52 3.46
C ILE A 369 -16.59 12.23 1.96
N LEU A 370 -17.37 11.28 1.51
CA LEU A 370 -17.46 10.90 0.11
C LEU A 370 -18.00 12.04 -0.75
N ILE A 371 -19.07 12.73 -0.33
CA ILE A 371 -19.61 13.89 -1.04
C ILE A 371 -18.53 14.96 -1.20
N ARG A 372 -17.84 15.33 -0.12
CA ARG A 372 -16.79 16.36 -0.17
C ARG A 372 -15.60 15.94 -1.01
N ALA A 373 -15.20 14.67 -0.97
CA ALA A 373 -14.16 14.14 -1.84
C ALA A 373 -14.54 14.27 -3.33
N LEU A 374 -15.81 13.96 -3.66
CA LEU A 374 -16.35 14.12 -5.01
C LEU A 374 -16.47 15.59 -5.42
N GLU A 375 -16.90 16.48 -4.53
CA GLU A 375 -16.93 17.92 -4.77
C GLU A 375 -15.53 18.48 -5.02
N HIS A 376 -14.54 18.13 -4.20
CA HIS A 376 -13.15 18.54 -4.39
C HIS A 376 -12.54 17.99 -5.69
N SER A 377 -13.05 16.86 -6.22
CA SER A 377 -12.58 16.34 -7.49
C SER A 377 -12.97 17.21 -8.69
N ARG A 378 -14.01 18.04 -8.55
CA ARG A 378 -14.56 18.85 -9.65
C ARG A 378 -13.64 20.00 -10.07
N TRP A 379 -12.79 20.46 -9.17
CA TRP A 379 -11.93 21.61 -9.40
C TRP A 379 -10.51 21.40 -8.83
N CYS A 380 -9.54 22.01 -9.49
CA CYS A 380 -8.16 22.10 -9.02
C CYS A 380 -7.67 23.54 -9.15
N SER A 381 -6.87 24.00 -8.20
CA SER A 381 -6.26 25.34 -8.26
C SER A 381 -5.39 25.58 -9.50
N LEU A 382 -4.99 24.51 -10.19
CA LEU A 382 -4.22 24.54 -11.44
C LEU A 382 -5.06 24.28 -12.69
N ASP A 383 -6.40 24.22 -12.58
CA ASP A 383 -7.28 24.14 -13.74
C ASP A 383 -7.28 25.49 -14.51
N PRO A 384 -7.38 25.49 -15.85
CA PRO A 384 -7.64 24.33 -16.72
C PRO A 384 -6.39 23.46 -17.02
N VAL A 385 -5.18 23.93 -16.74
CA VAL A 385 -3.95 23.20 -17.08
C VAL A 385 -3.96 21.77 -16.53
N CYS A 386 -4.34 21.56 -15.26
CA CYS A 386 -4.38 20.24 -14.68
C CYS A 386 -5.41 19.32 -15.35
N SER A 387 -6.61 19.82 -15.67
CA SER A 387 -7.68 19.01 -16.25
C SER A 387 -7.48 18.70 -17.74
N GLU A 388 -6.83 19.61 -18.48
CA GLU A 388 -6.64 19.50 -19.93
C GLU A 388 -5.33 18.82 -20.33
N HIS A 389 -4.37 18.71 -19.38
CA HIS A 389 -3.07 18.12 -19.67
C HIS A 389 -3.20 16.64 -20.08
N GLU A 390 -2.57 16.29 -21.19
CA GLU A 390 -2.64 14.92 -21.72
C GLU A 390 -1.87 13.89 -20.90
N GLY A 391 -0.85 14.31 -20.15
CA GLY A 391 -0.08 13.46 -19.23
C GLY A 391 0.74 14.31 -18.26
N GLN A 392 0.71 13.97 -16.98
CA GLN A 392 1.45 14.65 -15.91
C GLN A 392 1.87 13.65 -14.82
N GLY A 393 2.61 14.12 -13.83
CA GLY A 393 3.10 13.29 -12.74
C GLY A 393 4.21 12.32 -13.18
N PRO A 394 4.55 11.33 -12.33
CA PRO A 394 5.62 10.38 -12.62
C PRO A 394 5.37 9.61 -13.92
N GLY A 395 6.33 9.68 -14.84
CA GLY A 395 6.24 9.03 -16.15
C GLY A 395 5.16 9.57 -17.08
N LEU A 396 4.57 10.75 -16.78
CA LEU A 396 3.41 11.33 -17.50
C LEU A 396 2.19 10.40 -17.53
N LEU A 397 2.03 9.58 -16.48
CA LEU A 397 0.99 8.56 -16.39
C LEU A 397 -0.28 9.02 -15.69
N ASN A 398 -0.35 10.27 -15.23
CA ASN A 398 -1.55 10.87 -14.64
C ASN A 398 -2.25 11.76 -15.64
N ARG A 399 -3.58 11.86 -15.50
CA ARG A 399 -4.41 12.85 -16.19
C ARG A 399 -5.30 13.53 -15.16
N ALA A 400 -5.53 14.82 -15.32
CA ALA A 400 -6.34 15.61 -14.39
C ALA A 400 -6.01 15.31 -12.90
N ALA A 401 -4.75 15.01 -12.58
CA ALA A 401 -4.31 14.62 -11.23
C ALA A 401 -2.90 15.17 -10.95
N CYS A 402 -2.79 16.12 -10.04
CA CYS A 402 -1.53 16.75 -9.64
C CYS A 402 -1.41 16.83 -8.10
N HIS A 403 -0.29 17.33 -7.61
CA HIS A 403 -0.03 17.48 -6.17
C HIS A 403 -1.09 18.34 -5.46
N ALA A 404 -1.70 19.30 -6.15
CA ALA A 404 -2.72 20.16 -5.55
C ALA A 404 -4.06 19.45 -5.36
N CYS A 405 -4.42 18.46 -6.19
CA CYS A 405 -5.76 17.89 -6.20
C CYS A 405 -5.85 16.38 -5.87
N ALA A 406 -4.84 15.57 -6.20
CA ALA A 406 -4.99 14.12 -6.11
C ALA A 406 -3.79 13.36 -5.55
N LEU A 407 -2.55 13.85 -5.66
CA LEU A 407 -1.40 13.10 -5.18
C LEU A 407 -1.39 13.06 -3.64
N VAL A 408 -0.92 11.95 -3.10
CA VAL A 408 -0.70 11.70 -1.67
C VAL A 408 0.80 11.46 -1.41
N PRO A 409 1.28 11.45 -0.16
CA PRO A 409 2.66 11.04 0.14
C PRO A 409 2.99 9.66 -0.44
N GLU A 410 4.18 9.48 -0.98
CA GLU A 410 4.58 8.22 -1.64
C GLU A 410 4.35 6.96 -0.79
N PRO A 411 4.62 6.95 0.54
CA PRO A 411 4.38 5.75 1.35
C PRO A 411 2.91 5.37 1.49
N ALA A 412 1.99 6.29 1.19
CA ALA A 412 0.55 6.08 1.29
C ALA A 412 -0.04 5.40 0.04
N CYS A 413 0.65 5.48 -1.10
CA CYS A 413 0.19 4.98 -2.39
C CYS A 413 0.91 3.69 -2.80
N GLU A 414 0.16 2.64 -3.16
CA GLU A 414 0.74 1.37 -3.65
C GLU A 414 1.37 1.48 -5.04
N PHE A 415 1.04 2.53 -5.81
CA PHE A 415 1.37 2.63 -7.25
C PHE A 415 2.24 3.85 -7.57
N GLY A 416 2.90 4.44 -6.58
CA GLY A 416 3.83 5.56 -6.75
C GLY A 416 3.20 6.80 -7.37
N ASN A 417 1.97 7.13 -6.99
CA ASN A 417 1.21 8.29 -7.49
C ASN A 417 1.07 8.33 -9.02
N THR A 418 0.92 7.17 -9.67
CA THR A 418 0.72 7.06 -11.12
C THR A 418 -0.67 6.51 -11.45
N LEU A 419 -1.13 6.67 -12.69
CA LEU A 419 -2.40 6.13 -13.15
C LEU A 419 -3.62 6.73 -12.42
N LEU A 420 -3.56 8.02 -12.13
CA LEU A 420 -4.63 8.79 -11.49
C LEU A 420 -5.33 9.68 -12.52
N ASP A 421 -6.65 9.78 -12.42
CA ASP A 421 -7.45 10.66 -13.28
C ASP A 421 -8.77 11.07 -12.63
N ARG A 422 -8.87 12.32 -12.17
CA ARG A 422 -10.14 12.88 -11.65
C ARG A 422 -11.30 12.83 -12.65
N GLY A 423 -11.00 12.75 -13.95
CA GLY A 423 -12.01 12.66 -15.00
C GLY A 423 -12.91 11.43 -14.86
N PHE A 424 -12.47 10.36 -14.20
CA PHE A 424 -13.31 9.18 -13.93
C PHE A 424 -14.24 9.37 -12.73
N VAL A 425 -13.96 10.35 -11.88
CA VAL A 425 -14.73 10.60 -10.66
C VAL A 425 -15.67 11.79 -10.83
N LYS A 426 -15.28 12.82 -11.62
CA LYS A 426 -16.09 13.99 -11.93
C LYS A 426 -16.74 13.88 -13.31
N ASP A 427 -17.92 14.45 -13.47
CA ASP A 427 -18.54 14.58 -14.79
C ASP A 427 -17.74 15.57 -15.65
N ASP A 428 -17.51 15.17 -16.91
CA ASP A 428 -16.97 16.03 -17.93
C ASP A 428 -17.86 15.92 -19.18
N ALA A 429 -19.01 16.58 -19.11
CA ALA A 429 -20.01 16.55 -20.18
C ALA A 429 -19.47 17.11 -21.50
N ALA A 430 -18.53 18.06 -21.46
CA ALA A 430 -17.94 18.65 -22.66
C ALA A 430 -17.15 17.61 -23.48
N ASN A 431 -16.53 16.64 -22.79
CA ASN A 431 -15.77 15.56 -23.41
C ASN A 431 -16.54 14.23 -23.46
N GLY A 432 -17.84 14.22 -23.16
CA GLY A 432 -18.67 13.02 -23.16
C GLY A 432 -18.21 11.96 -22.14
N LEU A 433 -17.58 12.38 -21.05
CA LEU A 433 -17.05 11.51 -20.00
C LEU A 433 -18.00 11.53 -18.79
N PRO A 434 -18.83 10.49 -18.61
CA PRO A 434 -19.69 10.39 -17.43
C PRO A 434 -18.85 9.96 -16.22
N SER A 435 -19.08 10.60 -15.07
CA SER A 435 -18.51 10.08 -13.82
C SER A 435 -19.26 8.83 -13.37
N PHE A 436 -18.58 7.98 -12.64
CA PHE A 436 -19.21 6.78 -12.06
C PHE A 436 -20.37 7.13 -11.12
N PHE A 437 -20.22 8.16 -10.29
CA PHE A 437 -21.26 8.59 -9.34
C PHE A 437 -22.37 9.45 -9.98
N GLY A 438 -22.15 10.02 -11.16
CA GLY A 438 -23.13 10.79 -11.90
C GLY A 438 -24.14 9.95 -12.68
N MET A 439 -23.83 8.68 -12.98
CA MET A 439 -24.72 7.80 -13.73
C MET A 439 -26.02 7.47 -12.97
N THR A 440 -27.09 7.31 -13.71
CA THR A 440 -28.42 6.88 -13.21
C THR A 440 -28.56 5.37 -13.26
#